data_6fbca30d48eb689ba874cf525c046365
#
_entry.id   6fbca30d48eb689ba874cf525c046365
#
_cell.length_a   1.000
_cell.length_b   1.000
_cell.length_c   1.000
_cell.angle_alpha   90.00
_cell.angle_beta   90.00
_cell.angle_gamma   90.00
#
_symmetry.space_group_name_H-M   'P 1'
#
loop_
_entity.id
_entity.type
_entity.pdbx_description
1 polymer ?
#
loop_
_entity_poly.entity_id
_entity_poly.type
_entity_poly.pdbx_seq_one_letter_code
_entity_poly.pdbx_strand_id
1 'polypeptide(L)'
;MGQKEKLIQKLKSKPKDMTFEEVETLLKYLSYTRSDKGRTSGSRVMFTSADHAPILLHNPHPRKELLAYQVKQLVDLLEQEGLL
;
A
#
# COMPACT_ATOMS: atom_id res chain seq x y z
N MET A 1 -4.07 18.15 10.25
CA MET A 1 -4.23 16.78 10.68
C MET A 1 -5.10 16.04 9.71
N GLY A 2 -4.49 15.32 8.87
CA GLY A 2 -5.22 14.65 7.84
C GLY A 2 -5.26 13.15 8.03
N GLN A 3 -6.13 12.53 7.28
CA GLN A 3 -6.22 11.08 7.22
C GLN A 3 -4.89 10.47 6.77
N LYS A 4 -4.13 11.20 5.96
CA LYS A 4 -2.82 10.76 5.52
C LYS A 4 -1.91 10.43 6.70
N GLU A 5 -1.81 11.35 7.66
CA GLU A 5 -0.94 11.14 8.80
C GLU A 5 -1.39 9.98 9.66
N LYS A 6 -2.70 9.84 9.85
CA LYS A 6 -3.24 8.72 10.61
C LYS A 6 -2.90 7.40 9.95
N LEU A 7 -3.03 7.33 8.64
CA LEU A 7 -2.72 6.11 7.90
C LEU A 7 -1.23 5.80 7.93
N ILE A 8 -0.39 6.83 7.83
CA ILE A 8 1.05 6.64 7.92
C ILE A 8 1.43 6.07 9.29
N GLN A 9 0.89 6.65 10.35
CA GLN A 9 1.20 6.18 11.70
C GLN A 9 0.69 4.77 11.91
N LYS A 10 -0.51 4.48 11.43
CA LYS A 10 -1.04 3.13 11.52
C LYS A 10 -0.14 2.13 10.82
N LEU A 11 0.29 2.46 9.60
CA LEU A 11 1.14 1.58 8.82
C LEU A 11 2.50 1.36 9.52
N LYS A 12 3.08 2.44 10.05
CA LYS A 12 4.38 2.34 10.74
C LYS A 12 4.31 1.42 11.95
N SER A 13 3.17 1.34 12.60
CA SER A 13 3.00 0.46 13.75
C SER A 13 2.89 -1.01 13.35
N LYS A 14 2.84 -1.28 12.06
CA LYS A 14 2.73 -2.64 11.50
C LYS A 14 1.57 -3.39 12.11
N PRO A 15 0.34 -2.85 11.98
CA PRO A 15 -0.83 -3.44 12.62
C PRO A 15 -1.24 -4.73 11.93
N LYS A 16 -1.99 -5.53 12.65
CA LYS A 16 -2.53 -6.78 12.09
C LYS A 16 -3.83 -6.56 11.35
N ASP A 17 -4.42 -5.38 11.50
CA ASP A 17 -5.74 -5.08 10.93
C ASP A 17 -5.70 -4.06 9.80
N MET A 18 -4.54 -3.87 9.18
CA MET A 18 -4.42 -2.96 8.05
C MET A 18 -5.09 -3.57 6.83
N THR A 19 -6.12 -2.89 6.32
CA THR A 19 -6.85 -3.41 5.17
C THR A 19 -6.24 -2.93 3.87
N PHE A 20 -6.53 -3.66 2.79
CA PHE A 20 -6.08 -3.25 1.47
C PHE A 20 -6.62 -1.87 1.11
N GLU A 21 -7.88 -1.59 1.46
CA GLU A 21 -8.47 -0.29 1.16
C GLU A 21 -7.74 0.85 1.86
N GLU A 22 -7.33 0.64 3.10
CA GLU A 22 -6.58 1.65 3.84
C GLU A 22 -5.24 1.93 3.17
N VAL A 23 -4.57 0.88 2.71
CA VAL A 23 -3.30 1.04 2.00
C VAL A 23 -3.52 1.77 0.68
N GLU A 24 -4.55 1.41 -0.05
CA GLU A 24 -4.85 2.07 -1.31
C GLU A 24 -5.09 3.58 -1.10
N THR A 25 -5.85 3.93 -0.07
CA THR A 25 -6.10 5.33 0.26
C THR A 25 -4.81 6.05 0.60
N LEU A 26 -3.96 5.42 1.42
CA LEU A 26 -2.68 6.01 1.79
C LEU A 26 -1.80 6.23 0.55
N LEU A 27 -1.73 5.25 -0.33
CA LEU A 27 -0.90 5.38 -1.52
C LEU A 27 -1.36 6.50 -2.43
N LYS A 28 -2.67 6.74 -2.49
CA LYS A 28 -3.18 7.90 -3.23
C LYS A 28 -2.67 9.21 -2.64
N TYR A 29 -2.63 9.30 -1.32
CA TYR A 29 -2.06 10.48 -0.67
C TYR A 29 -0.57 10.64 -0.95
N LEU A 30 0.11 9.54 -1.22
CA LEU A 30 1.54 9.56 -1.50
C LEU A 30 1.84 9.69 -3.00
N SER A 31 0.86 10.09 -3.78
CA SER A 31 0.99 10.33 -5.22
C SER A 31 1.13 9.05 -6.04
N TYR A 32 0.66 7.95 -5.49
CA TYR A 32 0.55 6.72 -6.26
C TYR A 32 -0.84 6.60 -6.85
N THR A 33 -0.93 5.99 -8.02
CA THR A 33 -2.21 5.69 -8.65
C THR A 33 -2.28 4.21 -8.95
N ARG A 34 -3.49 3.67 -8.82
CA ARG A 34 -3.74 2.28 -9.15
C ARG A 34 -3.69 2.13 -10.67
N SER A 35 -2.85 1.23 -11.13
CA SER A 35 -2.71 0.98 -12.56
C SER A 35 -3.56 -0.22 -12.95
N ASP A 36 -4.49 0.00 -13.88
CA ASP A 36 -5.30 -1.06 -14.43
C ASP A 36 -4.78 -1.52 -15.79
N LYS A 37 -3.63 -1.00 -16.19
CA LYS A 37 -3.02 -1.37 -17.45
C LYS A 37 -2.44 -2.76 -17.34
N GLY A 38 -2.79 -3.59 -18.27
CA GLY A 38 -2.36 -4.96 -18.26
C GLY A 38 -3.13 -5.77 -17.24
N ARG A 39 -3.61 -6.88 -17.67
CA ARG A 39 -4.30 -7.78 -16.77
C ARG A 39 -3.29 -8.48 -15.91
N THR A 40 -3.26 -8.13 -14.66
CA THR A 40 -2.61 -8.98 -13.70
C THR A 40 -3.56 -10.10 -13.36
N SER A 41 -3.08 -11.30 -13.39
CA SER A 41 -3.90 -12.44 -13.03
C SER A 41 -4.19 -12.43 -11.54
N GLY A 42 -5.42 -12.74 -11.18
CA GLY A 42 -5.80 -12.85 -9.79
C GLY A 42 -5.97 -11.50 -9.12
N SER A 43 -5.51 -11.41 -7.90
CA SER A 43 -5.75 -10.27 -7.03
C SER A 43 -4.56 -9.32 -6.90
N ARG A 44 -3.64 -9.36 -7.84
CA ARG A 44 -2.50 -8.45 -7.84
C ARG A 44 -2.90 -7.09 -8.36
N VAL A 45 -2.46 -6.04 -7.66
CA VAL A 45 -2.75 -4.67 -8.05
C VAL A 45 -1.44 -3.91 -8.10
N MET A 46 -1.22 -3.19 -9.20
CA MET A 46 -0.03 -2.37 -9.38
C MET A 46 -0.35 -0.93 -9.06
N PHE A 47 0.49 -0.31 -8.23
CA PHE A 47 0.43 1.12 -7.96
C PHE A 47 1.66 1.76 -8.54
N THR A 48 1.48 2.88 -9.24
CA THR A 48 2.59 3.57 -9.90
C THR A 48 2.64 5.03 -9.51
N SER A 49 3.85 5.58 -9.51
CA SER A 49 4.08 6.98 -9.26
C SER A 49 5.14 7.49 -10.22
N ALA A 50 5.06 8.77 -10.58
CA ALA A 50 6.04 9.36 -11.49
C ALA A 50 7.43 9.45 -10.86
N ASP A 51 7.48 9.59 -9.53
CA ASP A 51 8.74 9.89 -8.83
C ASP A 51 9.26 8.73 -8.01
N HIS A 52 8.53 7.64 -7.92
CA HIS A 52 8.89 6.54 -7.02
C HIS A 52 8.72 5.20 -7.72
N ALA A 53 9.36 4.19 -7.14
CA ALA A 53 9.29 2.85 -7.68
C ALA A 53 7.85 2.30 -7.60
N PRO A 54 7.44 1.50 -8.60
CA PRO A 54 6.10 0.92 -8.55
C PRO A 54 5.96 -0.08 -7.42
N ILE A 55 4.72 -0.22 -6.95
CA ILE A 55 4.40 -1.14 -5.86
C ILE A 55 3.42 -2.17 -6.39
N LEU A 56 3.78 -3.44 -6.28
CA LEU A 56 2.89 -4.53 -6.60
C LEU A 56 2.35 -5.09 -5.30
N LEU A 57 1.04 -5.00 -5.11
CA LEU A 57 0.41 -5.41 -3.87
C LEU A 57 -0.66 -6.46 -4.14
N HIS A 58 -0.57 -7.55 -3.41
CA HIS A 58 -1.55 -8.62 -3.51
C HIS A 58 -2.75 -8.31 -2.62
N ASN A 59 -3.93 -8.29 -3.21
CA ASN A 59 -5.17 -8.06 -2.47
C ASN A 59 -5.61 -9.39 -1.85
N PRO A 60 -5.52 -9.54 -0.52
CA PRO A 60 -5.87 -10.81 0.11
C PRO A 60 -7.34 -11.17 -0.10
N HIS A 61 -7.61 -12.46 -0.21
CA HIS A 61 -8.96 -12.94 -0.39
C HIS A 61 -9.07 -14.31 0.28
N PRO A 62 -10.10 -14.57 1.07
CA PRO A 62 -11.28 -13.74 1.34
C PRO A 62 -11.10 -12.68 2.43
N ARG A 63 -9.98 -12.68 3.12
CA ARG A 63 -9.76 -11.71 4.20
C ARG A 63 -9.48 -10.33 3.62
N LYS A 64 -9.86 -9.29 4.38
CA LYS A 64 -9.66 -7.91 3.98
C LYS A 64 -8.33 -7.34 4.45
N GLU A 65 -7.78 -7.88 5.52
CA GLU A 65 -6.56 -7.38 6.11
C GLU A 65 -5.33 -7.96 5.39
N LEU A 66 -4.31 -7.13 5.27
CA LEU A 66 -3.05 -7.56 4.69
C LEU A 66 -2.33 -8.51 5.64
N LEU A 67 -1.54 -9.40 5.06
CA LEU A 67 -0.69 -10.28 5.84
C LEU A 67 0.47 -9.49 6.43
N ALA A 68 1.01 -9.98 7.54
CA ALA A 68 2.08 -9.27 8.24
C ALA A 68 3.28 -8.99 7.35
N TYR A 69 3.68 -9.95 6.51
CA TYR A 69 4.82 -9.75 5.64
C TYR A 69 4.54 -8.69 4.58
N GLN A 70 3.28 -8.55 4.14
CA GLN A 70 2.93 -7.53 3.16
C GLN A 70 3.07 -6.14 3.78
N VAL A 71 2.61 -5.98 5.01
CA VAL A 71 2.74 -4.71 5.71
C VAL A 71 4.21 -4.36 5.89
N LYS A 72 5.02 -5.32 6.30
CA LYS A 72 6.45 -5.08 6.50
C LYS A 72 7.14 -4.68 5.20
N GLN A 73 6.86 -5.40 4.12
CA GLN A 73 7.45 -5.08 2.83
C GLN A 73 7.05 -3.69 2.36
N LEU A 74 5.81 -3.32 2.58
CA LEU A 74 5.32 -2.00 2.18
C LEU A 74 6.01 -0.90 2.98
N VAL A 75 6.12 -1.08 4.29
CA VAL A 75 6.81 -0.11 5.15
C VAL A 75 8.26 0.04 4.70
N ASP A 76 8.95 -1.06 4.49
CA ASP A 76 10.36 -1.03 4.09
C ASP A 76 10.52 -0.27 2.77
N LEU A 77 9.65 -0.53 1.80
CA LEU A 77 9.72 0.14 0.51
C LEU A 77 9.47 1.63 0.64
N LEU A 78 8.45 2.02 1.38
CA LEU A 78 8.11 3.43 1.53
C LEU A 78 9.17 4.18 2.31
N GLU A 79 9.81 3.54 3.28
CA GLU A 79 10.94 4.15 3.97
C GLU A 79 12.12 4.34 3.03
N GLN A 80 12.39 3.35 2.20
CA GLN A 80 13.46 3.42 1.23
C GLN A 80 13.23 4.55 0.22
N GLU A 81 11.98 4.80 -0.12
CA GLU A 81 11.62 5.88 -1.04
C GLU A 81 11.53 7.24 -0.35
N GLY A 82 11.72 7.30 0.95
CA GLY A 82 11.66 8.54 1.69
C GLY A 82 10.25 9.04 1.95
N LEU A 83 9.26 8.18 1.83
CA LEU A 83 7.86 8.55 2.02
C LEU A 83 7.37 8.35 3.44
N LEU A 84 8.08 7.58 4.22
CA LEU A 84 7.78 7.38 5.64
C LEU A 84 8.93 7.84 6.51
#